data_2ab1a0a42dcc2241470dd07436639ecf
#
_entry.id   2ab1a0a42dcc2241470dd07436639ecf
#
_cell.length_a   1.000
_cell.length_b   1.000
_cell.length_c   1.000
_cell.angle_alpha   90.00
_cell.angle_beta   90.00
_cell.angle_gamma   90.00
#
_symmetry.space_group_name_H-M   'P 1'
#
loop_
_entity.id
_entity.type
_entity.pdbx_description
1 polymer ?
#
loop_
_entity_poly.entity_id
_entity_poly.type
_entity_poly.pdbx_seq_one_letter_code
_entity_poly.pdbx_strand_id
1 'polypeptide(L)'
;EYYHIILKINGIYERKYNRVYHSHYLTGTPLSAIAWHFSKNDLEVQLIHSESNYFTNHNNFLSDKLFELTLEEYKEYVKDANRVGAVISKGVDITIDLLKEKLNDHYFILLAGQVHSCLHTILICEYENNFFAVCDPLYREIQSKSDKEINEFMHTSIGKWCLLVREKSH
;
A
#
# COMPACT_ATOMS: atom_id res chain seq x y z
N GLU A 1 5.64 -11.00 -12.06
CA GLU A 1 5.07 -12.01 -11.13
C GLU A 1 4.22 -11.36 -10.04
N TYR A 2 4.72 -10.33 -9.33
CA TYR A 2 4.00 -9.61 -8.26
C TYR A 2 2.72 -8.91 -8.73
N TYR A 3 2.68 -8.40 -9.96
CA TYR A 3 1.47 -7.79 -10.53
C TYR A 3 0.29 -8.78 -10.58
N HIS A 4 0.54 -10.01 -10.99
CA HIS A 4 -0.47 -11.07 -10.99
C HIS A 4 -0.92 -11.46 -9.58
N ILE A 5 -0.03 -11.33 -8.60
CA ILE A 5 -0.34 -11.58 -7.19
C ILE A 5 -1.31 -10.52 -6.67
N ILE A 6 -1.05 -9.23 -6.93
CA ILE A 6 -1.95 -8.13 -6.51
C ILE A 6 -3.34 -8.29 -7.11
N LEU A 7 -3.46 -8.61 -8.40
CA LEU A 7 -4.75 -8.87 -9.04
C LEU A 7 -5.49 -10.09 -8.45
N LYS A 8 -4.76 -11.16 -8.12
CA LYS A 8 -5.31 -12.34 -7.45
C LYS A 8 -5.79 -12.01 -6.04
N ILE A 9 -5.06 -11.19 -5.30
CA ILE A 9 -5.40 -10.77 -3.95
C ILE A 9 -6.70 -9.97 -3.96
N ASN A 10 -6.85 -9.01 -4.86
CA ASN A 10 -8.09 -8.25 -5.01
C ASN A 10 -9.29 -9.18 -5.14
N GLY A 11 -9.25 -10.13 -6.06
CA GLY A 11 -10.36 -11.06 -6.26
C GLY A 11 -10.61 -12.05 -5.10
N ILE A 12 -9.59 -12.42 -4.34
CA ILE A 12 -9.74 -13.28 -3.15
C ILE A 12 -10.35 -12.47 -2.01
N TYR A 13 -9.92 -11.23 -1.86
CA TYR A 13 -10.34 -10.38 -0.78
C TYR A 13 -11.81 -9.99 -0.92
N GLU A 14 -12.23 -9.53 -2.09
CA GLU A 14 -13.62 -9.25 -2.40
C GLU A 14 -14.54 -10.45 -2.14
N ARG A 15 -14.09 -11.65 -2.49
CA ARG A 15 -14.85 -12.89 -2.26
C ARG A 15 -14.94 -13.29 -0.79
N LYS A 16 -13.85 -13.14 -0.05
CA LYS A 16 -13.78 -13.59 1.35
C LYS A 16 -14.65 -12.76 2.28
N TYR A 17 -14.67 -11.46 2.10
CA TYR A 17 -15.38 -10.58 3.00
C TYR A 17 -16.79 -10.26 2.54
N ASN A 18 -17.16 -10.65 1.31
CA ASN A 18 -18.49 -10.43 0.71
C ASN A 18 -19.06 -9.04 1.04
N ARG A 19 -18.18 -8.08 1.26
CA ARG A 19 -18.52 -6.71 1.60
C ARG A 19 -18.70 -5.96 0.31
N VAL A 20 -19.91 -5.97 -0.16
CA VAL A 20 -20.30 -5.24 -1.35
C VAL A 20 -20.32 -3.75 -0.99
N TYR A 21 -19.18 -3.12 -1.02
CA TYR A 21 -19.16 -1.68 -1.10
C TYR A 21 -19.57 -1.28 -2.51
N HIS A 22 -20.85 -1.08 -2.70
CA HIS A 22 -21.40 -0.55 -3.94
C HIS A 22 -21.04 0.90 -4.20
N SER A 23 -20.15 1.49 -3.43
CA SER A 23 -19.72 2.85 -3.67
C SER A 23 -18.54 2.84 -4.63
N HIS A 24 -18.64 3.63 -5.67
CA HIS A 24 -17.58 3.87 -6.66
C HIS A 24 -16.26 4.42 -6.03
N TYR A 25 -16.25 4.70 -4.74
CA TYR A 25 -15.15 5.34 -4.02
C TYR A 25 -14.21 4.36 -3.32
N LEU A 26 -14.61 3.09 -3.18
CA LEU A 26 -13.84 2.05 -2.51
C LEU A 26 -13.43 0.93 -3.48
N THR A 27 -13.23 1.27 -4.74
CA THR A 27 -12.66 0.35 -5.73
C THR A 27 -11.17 0.22 -5.47
N GLY A 28 -10.77 -0.83 -4.79
CA GLY A 28 -9.37 -1.14 -4.56
C GLY A 28 -9.17 -1.98 -3.30
N THR A 29 -8.02 -2.63 -3.23
CA THR A 29 -7.65 -3.43 -2.07
C THR A 29 -6.76 -2.58 -1.15
N PRO A 30 -7.16 -2.33 0.10
CA PRO A 30 -6.33 -1.58 1.02
C PRO A 30 -5.02 -2.30 1.30
N LEU A 31 -3.93 -1.56 1.50
CA LEU A 31 -2.60 -2.12 1.79
C LEU A 31 -2.61 -3.03 3.02
N SER A 32 -3.47 -2.77 4.00
CA SER A 32 -3.65 -3.61 5.18
C SER A 32 -4.21 -5.00 4.86
N ALA A 33 -5.09 -5.10 3.85
CA ALA A 33 -5.58 -6.39 3.37
C ALA A 33 -4.50 -7.16 2.62
N ILE A 34 -3.69 -6.47 1.84
CA ILE A 34 -2.53 -7.06 1.17
C ILE A 34 -1.51 -7.52 2.21
N ALA A 35 -1.26 -6.71 3.26
CA ALA A 35 -0.39 -7.06 4.37
C ALA A 35 -0.84 -8.36 5.06
N TRP A 36 -2.14 -8.48 5.37
CA TRP A 36 -2.69 -9.70 5.94
C TRP A 36 -2.44 -10.93 5.04
N HIS A 37 -2.70 -10.79 3.74
CA HIS A 37 -2.52 -11.90 2.80
C HIS A 37 -1.06 -12.34 2.69
N PHE A 38 -0.13 -11.41 2.55
CA PHE A 38 1.29 -11.71 2.43
C PHE A 38 1.85 -12.34 3.73
N SER A 39 1.51 -11.79 4.89
CA SER A 39 1.96 -12.34 6.18
C SER A 39 1.46 -13.76 6.40
N LYS A 40 0.26 -14.08 5.93
CA LYS A 40 -0.31 -15.43 6.01
C LYS A 40 0.41 -16.44 5.09
N ASN A 41 1.10 -15.97 4.06
CA ASN A 41 1.82 -16.79 3.09
C ASN A 41 3.35 -16.76 3.32
N ASP A 42 3.76 -16.69 4.59
CA ASP A 42 5.15 -16.75 5.04
C ASP A 42 6.09 -15.67 4.51
N LEU A 43 5.54 -14.52 4.12
CA LEU A 43 6.35 -13.35 3.83
C LEU A 43 6.57 -12.50 5.09
N GLU A 44 7.71 -11.83 5.16
CA GLU A 44 7.96 -10.78 6.13
C GLU A 44 7.32 -9.50 5.61
N VAL A 45 6.46 -8.89 6.43
CA VAL A 45 5.62 -7.77 6.01
C VAL A 45 5.65 -6.66 7.05
N GLN A 46 5.90 -5.44 6.60
CA GLN A 46 5.79 -4.24 7.42
C GLN A 46 4.88 -3.22 6.73
N LEU A 47 3.80 -2.82 7.39
CA LEU A 47 2.91 -1.74 6.95
C LEU A 47 3.28 -0.45 7.68
N ILE A 48 3.65 0.58 6.93
CA ILE A 48 4.09 1.86 7.46
C ILE A 48 3.06 2.94 7.12
N HIS A 49 2.72 3.74 8.13
CA HIS A 49 1.92 4.96 8.01
C HIS A 49 2.72 6.14 8.53
N SER A 50 2.78 7.23 7.77
CA SER A 50 3.44 8.46 8.24
C SER A 50 2.66 9.16 9.35
N GLU A 51 1.37 8.94 9.44
CA GLU A 51 0.51 9.54 10.43
C GLU A 51 0.22 8.61 11.62
N SER A 52 0.02 9.18 12.80
CA SER A 52 -0.40 8.43 13.99
C SER A 52 -1.83 7.91 13.88
N ASN A 53 -2.66 8.59 13.10
CA ASN A 53 -4.04 8.21 12.77
C ASN A 53 -4.13 7.83 11.29
N TYR A 54 -4.91 6.81 10.96
CA TYR A 54 -4.96 6.23 9.61
C TYR A 54 -5.49 7.17 8.53
N PHE A 55 -6.40 8.08 8.88
CA PHE A 55 -6.96 9.07 7.99
C PHE A 55 -7.20 10.33 8.80
N THR A 56 -6.35 11.32 8.68
CA THR A 56 -6.46 12.57 9.43
C THR A 56 -7.29 13.62 8.69
N ASN A 57 -7.34 13.53 7.37
CA ASN A 57 -8.08 14.47 6.55
C ASN A 57 -9.31 13.81 5.93
N HIS A 58 -10.46 14.37 6.29
CA HIS A 58 -11.72 14.07 5.65
C HIS A 58 -11.63 14.48 4.17
N ASN A 59 -11.62 13.51 3.29
CA ASN A 59 -11.63 13.81 1.88
C ASN A 59 -13.05 14.18 1.48
N ASN A 60 -13.26 15.36 0.88
CA ASN A 60 -14.56 15.85 0.42
C ASN A 60 -15.28 14.91 -0.58
N PHE A 61 -14.64 13.80 -0.96
CA PHE A 61 -15.18 12.80 -1.87
C PHE A 61 -16.02 11.71 -1.18
N LEU A 62 -15.93 11.57 0.14
CA LEU A 62 -16.71 10.61 0.90
C LEU A 62 -17.70 11.31 1.82
N SER A 63 -18.93 10.80 1.93
CA SER A 63 -19.80 11.23 3.02
C SER A 63 -19.22 10.84 4.38
N ASP A 64 -19.52 11.56 5.44
CA ASP A 64 -19.02 11.30 6.79
C ASP A 64 -19.24 9.85 7.20
N LYS A 65 -20.43 9.32 6.95
CA LYS A 65 -20.76 7.93 7.26
C LYS A 65 -19.93 6.93 6.48
N LEU A 66 -19.65 7.20 5.21
CA LEU A 66 -18.84 6.29 4.40
C LEU A 66 -17.37 6.35 4.81
N PHE A 67 -16.89 7.53 5.20
CA PHE A 67 -15.56 7.73 5.75
C PHE A 67 -15.38 6.94 7.06
N GLU A 68 -16.32 7.03 8.00
CA GLU A 68 -16.28 6.27 9.25
C GLU A 68 -16.26 4.76 9.00
N LEU A 69 -17.13 4.25 8.13
CA LEU A 69 -17.17 2.84 7.77
C LEU A 69 -15.86 2.37 7.13
N THR A 70 -15.27 3.18 6.27
CA THR A 70 -13.98 2.88 5.64
C THR A 70 -12.86 2.84 6.66
N LEU A 71 -12.86 3.76 7.61
CA LEU A 71 -11.87 3.83 8.68
C LEU A 71 -11.99 2.63 9.64
N GLU A 72 -13.21 2.24 10.01
CA GLU A 72 -13.42 1.07 10.85
C GLU A 72 -12.95 -0.21 10.15
N GLU A 73 -13.33 -0.39 8.91
CA GLU A 73 -12.88 -1.53 8.11
C GLU A 73 -11.36 -1.57 8.00
N TYR A 74 -10.73 -0.45 7.69
CA TYR A 74 -9.29 -0.35 7.60
C TYR A 74 -8.60 -0.77 8.91
N LYS A 75 -9.12 -0.34 10.06
CA LYS A 75 -8.62 -0.73 11.39
C LYS A 75 -8.75 -2.23 11.65
N GLU A 76 -9.85 -2.85 11.22
CA GLU A 76 -10.02 -4.30 11.31
C GLU A 76 -8.96 -5.05 10.50
N TYR A 77 -8.68 -4.60 9.28
CA TYR A 77 -7.66 -5.21 8.44
C TYR A 77 -6.26 -5.09 9.01
N VAL A 78 -5.93 -3.94 9.58
CA VAL A 78 -4.66 -3.75 10.29
C VAL A 78 -4.55 -4.73 11.47
N LYS A 79 -5.62 -4.92 12.22
CA LYS A 79 -5.69 -5.85 13.34
C LYS A 79 -5.48 -7.30 12.90
N ASP A 80 -6.12 -7.68 11.80
CA ASP A 80 -5.99 -9.02 11.23
C ASP A 80 -4.59 -9.25 10.64
N ALA A 81 -4.02 -8.27 9.96
CA ALA A 81 -2.65 -8.34 9.47
C ALA A 81 -1.64 -8.51 10.62
N ASN A 82 -1.77 -7.72 11.68
CA ASN A 82 -0.89 -7.82 12.85
C ASN A 82 -1.02 -9.18 13.54
N ARG A 83 -2.24 -9.73 13.66
CA ARG A 83 -2.47 -11.06 14.25
C ARG A 83 -1.75 -12.19 13.52
N VAL A 84 -1.52 -12.06 12.23
CA VAL A 84 -0.81 -13.06 11.41
C VAL A 84 0.66 -12.71 11.17
N GLY A 85 1.19 -11.73 11.88
CA GLY A 85 2.63 -11.43 11.93
C GLY A 85 3.11 -10.22 11.13
N ALA A 86 2.20 -9.43 10.53
CA ALA A 86 2.62 -8.15 9.95
C ALA A 86 3.06 -7.17 11.03
N VAL A 87 4.17 -6.49 10.82
CA VAL A 87 4.61 -5.37 11.66
C VAL A 87 3.89 -4.10 11.21
N ILE A 88 3.27 -3.38 12.16
CA ILE A 88 2.55 -2.14 11.87
C ILE A 88 3.30 -0.98 12.52
N SER A 89 3.80 -0.06 11.69
CA SER A 89 4.53 1.13 12.13
C SER A 89 3.72 2.39 11.81
N LYS A 90 3.48 3.22 12.81
CA LYS A 90 2.73 4.48 12.70
C LYS A 90 3.60 5.66 13.10
N GLY A 91 3.36 6.82 12.50
CA GLY A 91 4.11 8.02 12.78
C GLY A 91 5.55 7.97 12.25
N VAL A 92 5.82 7.12 11.27
CA VAL A 92 7.12 6.99 10.62
C VAL A 92 7.08 7.77 9.32
N ASP A 93 7.93 8.76 9.17
CA ASP A 93 7.99 9.52 7.92
C ASP A 93 8.53 8.65 6.78
N ILE A 94 7.75 8.55 5.71
CA ILE A 94 8.13 7.81 4.51
C ILE A 94 8.89 8.78 3.60
N THR A 95 10.21 8.62 3.57
CA THR A 95 11.13 9.44 2.78
C THR A 95 11.73 8.64 1.63
N ILE A 96 12.30 9.33 0.67
CA ILE A 96 13.09 8.69 -0.41
C ILE A 96 14.23 7.84 0.16
N ASP A 97 14.90 8.34 1.19
CA ASP A 97 16.03 7.62 1.82
C ASP A 97 15.55 6.34 2.51
N LEU A 98 14.40 6.37 3.19
CA LEU A 98 13.79 5.16 3.74
C LEU A 98 13.46 4.14 2.64
N LEU A 99 12.90 4.57 1.52
CA LEU A 99 12.60 3.65 0.41
C LEU A 99 13.86 3.00 -0.14
N LYS A 100 14.94 3.78 -0.34
CA LYS A 100 16.24 3.26 -0.78
C LYS A 100 16.84 2.28 0.23
N GLU A 101 16.82 2.60 1.51
CA GLU A 101 17.27 1.71 2.59
C GLU A 101 16.52 0.38 2.51
N LYS A 102 15.19 0.39 2.40
CA LYS A 102 14.39 -0.83 2.38
C LYS A 102 14.59 -1.67 1.11
N LEU A 103 14.82 -1.04 -0.04
CA LEU A 103 15.21 -1.77 -1.25
C LEU A 103 16.58 -2.45 -1.10
N ASN A 104 17.55 -1.79 -0.47
CA ASN A 104 18.84 -2.39 -0.14
C ASN A 104 18.72 -3.56 0.85
N ASP A 105 17.73 -3.51 1.75
CA ASP A 105 17.35 -4.60 2.65
C ASP A 105 16.53 -5.70 1.95
N HIS A 106 16.45 -5.68 0.62
CA HIS A 106 15.73 -6.63 -0.22
C HIS A 106 14.20 -6.65 -0.04
N TYR A 107 13.61 -5.55 0.42
CA TYR A 107 12.16 -5.41 0.38
C TYR A 107 11.67 -4.95 -0.98
N PHE A 108 10.54 -5.50 -1.40
CA PHE A 108 9.67 -4.87 -2.39
C PHE A 108 8.75 -3.89 -1.68
N ILE A 109 8.44 -2.78 -2.33
CA ILE A 109 7.66 -1.69 -1.71
C ILE A 109 6.39 -1.44 -2.50
N LEU A 110 5.22 -1.67 -1.91
CA LEU A 110 3.97 -1.17 -2.43
C LEU A 110 3.75 0.23 -1.86
N LEU A 111 3.82 1.24 -2.70
CA LEU A 111 3.69 2.63 -2.31
C LEU A 111 2.33 3.17 -2.73
N ALA A 112 1.59 3.74 -1.78
CA ALA A 112 0.32 4.39 -2.04
C ALA A 112 0.51 5.85 -2.47
N GLY A 113 -0.27 6.26 -3.44
CA GLY A 113 -0.35 7.62 -3.95
C GLY A 113 -1.73 7.90 -4.52
N GLN A 114 -1.82 8.90 -5.39
CA GLN A 114 -3.06 9.27 -6.05
C GLN A 114 -2.81 9.60 -7.52
N VAL A 115 -3.64 9.07 -8.40
CA VAL A 115 -3.65 9.36 -9.82
C VAL A 115 -5.08 9.74 -10.21
N HIS A 116 -5.25 10.89 -10.88
CA HIS A 116 -6.56 11.38 -11.30
C HIS A 116 -7.63 11.36 -10.20
N SER A 117 -7.28 11.79 -8.98
CA SER A 117 -8.15 11.80 -7.80
C SER A 117 -8.55 10.41 -7.27
N CYS A 118 -7.99 9.32 -7.79
CA CYS A 118 -8.18 7.96 -7.30
C CYS A 118 -6.96 7.50 -6.51
N LEU A 119 -7.19 6.81 -5.40
CA LEU A 119 -6.11 6.12 -4.70
C LEU A 119 -5.47 5.09 -5.65
N HIS A 120 -4.16 5.10 -5.68
CA HIS A 120 -3.38 4.25 -6.56
C HIS A 120 -2.19 3.67 -5.81
N THR A 121 -1.79 2.46 -6.17
CA THR A 121 -0.64 1.79 -5.57
C THR A 121 0.30 1.34 -6.68
N ILE A 122 1.57 1.68 -6.52
CA ILE A 122 2.65 1.22 -7.39
C ILE A 122 3.55 0.26 -6.62
N LEU A 123 4.19 -0.66 -7.34
CA LEU A 123 5.21 -1.55 -6.79
C LEU A 123 6.59 -1.03 -7.19
N ILE A 124 7.44 -0.77 -6.20
CA ILE A 124 8.84 -0.41 -6.40
C ILE A 124 9.68 -1.66 -6.13
N CYS A 125 10.49 -2.05 -7.11
CA CYS A 125 11.25 -3.31 -7.09
C CYS A 125 12.72 -3.12 -6.81
N GLU A 126 13.30 -1.99 -7.26
CA GLU A 126 14.73 -1.77 -7.28
C GLU A 126 15.06 -0.27 -7.34
N TYR A 127 16.27 0.08 -6.89
CA TYR A 127 16.84 1.40 -7.08
C TYR A 127 18.25 1.26 -7.65
N GLU A 128 18.44 1.70 -8.87
CA GLU A 128 19.71 1.64 -9.57
C GLU A 128 19.92 2.88 -10.44
N ASN A 129 21.18 3.34 -10.56
CA ASN A 129 21.55 4.48 -11.42
C ASN A 129 20.73 5.76 -11.16
N ASN A 130 20.36 6.02 -9.91
CA ASN A 130 19.52 7.14 -9.44
C ASN A 130 18.06 7.09 -9.93
N PHE A 131 17.55 5.89 -10.26
CA PHE A 131 16.16 5.66 -10.64
C PHE A 131 15.56 4.48 -9.89
N PHE A 132 14.28 4.61 -9.56
CA PHE A 132 13.45 3.52 -9.07
C PHE A 132 12.87 2.74 -10.25
N ALA A 133 12.97 1.42 -10.21
CA ALA A 133 12.24 0.53 -11.10
C ALA A 133 10.82 0.31 -10.54
N VAL A 134 9.81 0.77 -11.27
CA VAL A 134 8.42 0.83 -10.83
C VAL A 134 7.53 -0.01 -11.75
N CYS A 135 6.78 -0.93 -11.14
CA CYS A 135 5.67 -1.62 -11.79
C CYS A 135 4.36 -0.92 -11.41
N ASP A 136 3.81 -0.17 -12.34
CA ASP A 136 2.53 0.51 -12.17
C ASP A 136 1.43 -0.30 -12.87
N PRO A 137 0.33 -0.68 -12.18
CA PRO A 137 -0.76 -1.45 -12.78
C PRO A 137 -1.43 -0.81 -14.00
N LEU A 138 -1.31 0.50 -14.15
CA LEU A 138 -1.83 1.23 -15.32
C LEU A 138 -0.99 1.03 -16.58
N TYR A 139 0.25 0.55 -16.44
CA TYR A 139 1.19 0.38 -17.55
C TYR A 139 1.64 -1.08 -17.65
N ARG A 140 2.00 -1.52 -18.84
CA ARG A 140 2.45 -2.91 -19.06
C ARG A 140 3.94 -3.12 -18.85
N GLU A 141 4.70 -2.04 -18.80
CA GLU A 141 6.16 -2.08 -18.74
C GLU A 141 6.66 -1.51 -17.42
N ILE A 142 7.82 -1.98 -16.97
CA ILE A 142 8.53 -1.41 -15.84
C ILE A 142 9.00 0.00 -16.23
N GLN A 143 8.67 0.96 -15.41
CA GLN A 143 9.03 2.36 -15.61
C GLN A 143 10.24 2.73 -14.73
N SER A 144 11.12 3.57 -15.26
CA SER A 144 12.17 4.22 -14.46
C SER A 144 11.65 5.55 -13.95
N LYS A 145 11.66 5.74 -12.62
CA LYS A 145 11.20 6.96 -11.94
C LYS A 145 12.32 7.56 -11.12
N SER A 146 12.52 8.86 -11.25
CA SER A 146 13.46 9.61 -10.43
C SER A 146 12.97 9.78 -9.00
N ASP A 147 13.88 10.13 -8.08
CA ASP A 147 13.56 10.51 -6.69
C ASP A 147 12.46 11.56 -6.62
N LYS A 148 12.51 12.55 -7.51
CA LYS A 148 11.53 13.63 -7.58
C LYS A 148 10.13 13.10 -7.93
N GLU A 149 10.02 12.25 -8.95
CA GLU A 149 8.73 11.69 -9.38
C GLU A 149 8.11 10.79 -8.30
N ILE A 150 8.91 9.99 -7.61
CA ILE A 150 8.42 9.17 -6.49
C ILE A 150 8.00 10.05 -5.32
N ASN A 151 8.76 11.09 -5.01
CA ASN A 151 8.40 12.03 -3.95
C ASN A 151 7.11 12.79 -4.28
N GLU A 152 6.94 13.26 -5.51
CA GLU A 152 5.70 13.88 -5.98
C GLU A 152 4.52 12.90 -5.87
N PHE A 153 4.68 11.64 -6.28
CA PHE A 153 3.65 10.61 -6.15
C PHE A 153 3.23 10.40 -4.69
N MET A 154 4.17 10.30 -3.75
CA MET A 154 3.87 10.17 -2.32
C MET A 154 3.06 11.34 -1.76
N HIS A 155 3.34 12.57 -2.22
CA HIS A 155 2.67 13.77 -1.74
C HIS A 155 1.25 13.96 -2.30
N THR A 156 0.85 13.19 -3.29
CA THR A 156 -0.53 13.23 -3.79
C THR A 156 -1.52 12.52 -2.86
N SER A 157 -1.02 11.65 -2.00
CA SER A 157 -1.83 10.86 -1.07
C SER A 157 -2.29 11.67 0.15
N ILE A 158 -3.45 11.34 0.69
CA ILE A 158 -4.02 11.93 1.93
C ILE A 158 -3.18 11.57 3.17
N GLY A 159 -2.32 10.60 3.06
CA GLY A 159 -1.30 10.19 4.00
C GLY A 159 -0.28 9.36 3.25
N LYS A 160 0.96 9.36 3.72
CA LYS A 160 1.99 8.52 3.12
C LYS A 160 1.87 7.11 3.70
N TRP A 161 1.61 6.13 2.85
CA TRP A 161 1.52 4.72 3.25
C TRP A 161 2.36 3.87 2.33
N CYS A 162 3.08 2.93 2.92
CA CYS A 162 3.75 1.90 2.14
C CYS A 162 3.66 0.52 2.83
N LEU A 163 3.72 -0.50 2.03
CA LEU A 163 3.83 -1.88 2.47
C LEU A 163 5.16 -2.45 1.99
N LEU A 164 5.99 -2.85 2.93
CA LEU A 164 7.27 -3.51 2.69
C LEU A 164 7.06 -5.02 2.73
N VAL A 165 7.58 -5.72 1.75
CA VAL A 165 7.42 -7.19 1.64
C VAL A 165 8.74 -7.82 1.20
N ARG A 166 9.18 -8.87 1.90
CA ARG A 166 10.29 -9.72 1.46
C ARG A 166 10.09 -11.17 1.88
N GLU A 167 10.90 -12.06 1.36
CA GLU A 167 10.97 -13.43 1.85
C GLU A 167 11.51 -13.45 3.29
N LYS A 168 10.99 -14.34 4.13
CA LYS A 168 11.56 -14.56 5.47
C LYS A 168 12.95 -15.17 5.33
N SER A 169 13.92 -14.60 6.01
CA SER A 169 15.23 -15.22 6.19
C SER A 169 15.06 -16.48 7.05
N HIS A 170 15.39 -17.62 6.51
CA HIS A 170 15.42 -18.90 7.23
C HIS A 170 16.71 -19.06 8.03
#